data_e6e8de707797970dbce417bf64786ede
#
_entry.id   e6e8de707797970dbce417bf64786ede
#
_cell.length_a   1.000
_cell.length_b   1.000
_cell.length_c   1.000
_cell.angle_alpha   90.00
_cell.angle_beta   90.00
_cell.angle_gamma   90.00
#
_symmetry.space_group_name_H-M   'P 1'
#
loop_
_entity.id
_entity.type
_entity.pdbx_description
1 polymer ?
#
loop_
_entity_poly.entity_id
_entity_poly.type
_entity_poly.pdbx_seq_one_letter_code
_entity_poly.pdbx_strand_id
1 'polypeptide(L)'
;SQATILTAYHYWWKGEKPKAYELLESIADTNKEALECLLDLGSKDNNYEACYEYLKRLMKMDTENEFWIQQAWATLHFYLNQPEECERLFDNLTQYIRTTQDSTLYWYQVLPNQADIISDYGKQAKAIELQEQVLNHFIGKDSTKVASAHASLARYYLLQNQLKDAEKHMLLAERNADQEFKTSWAMTGYMELMKSILNYAKNKRIDMMEWANFANSLQENASIKQAITDAKEENNRLLIERNLKLTIEKQRTQIIFIYIAIGLVVIIGGLAFYIRMRKRQMEEKEEELEALRQLVTE
;
A
#
# COMPACT_ATOMS: atom_id res chain seq x y z
N SER A 1 -17.24 13.66 -6.49
CA SER A 1 -18.16 14.15 -5.49
C SER A 1 -18.67 12.99 -4.61
N GLN A 2 -19.38 13.31 -3.54
CA GLN A 2 -19.86 12.35 -2.53
C GLN A 2 -20.74 11.24 -3.13
N ALA A 3 -21.56 11.54 -4.11
CA ALA A 3 -22.38 10.55 -4.84
C ALA A 3 -21.53 9.52 -5.57
N THR A 4 -20.43 9.93 -6.19
CA THR A 4 -19.49 9.02 -6.88
C THR A 4 -18.82 8.07 -5.88
N ILE A 5 -18.42 8.58 -4.71
CA ILE A 5 -17.82 7.78 -3.63
C ILE A 5 -18.80 6.72 -3.12
N LEU A 6 -20.03 7.11 -2.82
CA LEU A 6 -21.07 6.16 -2.37
C LEU A 6 -21.36 5.09 -3.43
N THR A 7 -21.40 5.48 -4.71
CA THR A 7 -21.59 4.56 -5.82
C THR A 7 -20.42 3.59 -5.95
N ALA A 8 -19.19 4.06 -5.74
CA ALA A 8 -18.00 3.20 -5.75
C ALA A 8 -18.04 2.18 -4.62
N TYR A 9 -18.36 2.57 -3.39
CA TYR A 9 -18.56 1.61 -2.29
C TYR A 9 -19.64 0.59 -2.59
N HIS A 10 -20.77 1.00 -3.21
CA HIS A 10 -21.82 0.08 -3.60
C HIS A 10 -21.32 -0.98 -4.60
N TYR A 11 -20.54 -0.58 -5.63
CA TYR A 11 -19.91 -1.52 -6.56
C TYR A 11 -18.94 -2.46 -5.86
N TRP A 12 -18.12 -1.92 -4.94
CA TRP A 12 -17.17 -2.73 -4.18
C TRP A 12 -17.88 -3.81 -3.35
N TRP A 13 -18.95 -3.44 -2.63
CA TRP A 13 -19.78 -4.39 -1.85
C TRP A 13 -20.47 -5.44 -2.70
N LYS A 14 -20.78 -5.14 -3.96
CA LYS A 14 -21.33 -6.10 -4.92
C LYS A 14 -20.27 -7.01 -5.53
N GLY A 15 -18.99 -6.84 -5.21
CA GLY A 15 -17.88 -7.56 -5.82
C GLY A 15 -17.43 -7.00 -7.17
N GLU A 16 -18.05 -5.91 -7.66
CA GLU A 16 -17.66 -5.23 -8.89
C GLU A 16 -16.50 -4.25 -8.63
N LYS A 17 -15.44 -4.74 -7.98
CA LYS A 17 -14.31 -3.95 -7.50
C LYS A 17 -13.63 -3.09 -8.58
N PRO A 18 -13.39 -3.59 -9.81
CA PRO A 18 -12.78 -2.77 -10.86
C PRO A 18 -13.54 -1.47 -11.15
N LYS A 19 -14.87 -1.54 -11.16
CA LYS A 19 -15.71 -0.34 -11.36
C LYS A 19 -15.62 0.64 -10.19
N ALA A 20 -15.51 0.11 -8.97
CA ALA A 20 -15.34 0.95 -7.79
C ALA A 20 -14.03 1.75 -7.87
N TYR A 21 -12.92 1.07 -8.19
CA TYR A 21 -11.62 1.71 -8.37
C TYR A 21 -11.63 2.73 -9.50
N GLU A 22 -12.19 2.37 -10.67
CA GLU A 22 -12.30 3.29 -11.82
C GLU A 22 -13.06 4.57 -11.48
N LEU A 23 -14.19 4.46 -10.77
CA LEU A 23 -14.99 5.59 -10.35
C LEU A 23 -14.22 6.51 -9.39
N LEU A 24 -13.54 5.94 -8.39
CA LEU A 24 -12.76 6.73 -7.43
C LEU A 24 -11.56 7.39 -8.11
N GLU A 25 -10.83 6.66 -8.96
CA GLU A 25 -9.70 7.19 -9.72
C GLU A 25 -10.10 8.35 -10.64
N SER A 26 -11.31 8.31 -11.20
CA SER A 26 -11.79 9.39 -12.09
C SER A 26 -11.86 10.76 -11.41
N ILE A 27 -11.93 10.80 -10.09
CA ILE A 27 -12.04 12.04 -9.28
C ILE A 27 -10.88 12.23 -8.30
N ALA A 28 -9.97 11.26 -8.20
CA ALA A 28 -8.94 11.20 -7.15
C ALA A 28 -7.90 12.33 -7.24
N ASP A 29 -7.60 12.85 -8.44
CA ASP A 29 -6.57 13.90 -8.60
C ASP A 29 -6.96 15.23 -7.97
N THR A 30 -8.26 15.46 -7.77
CA THR A 30 -8.81 16.70 -7.21
C THR A 30 -9.62 16.50 -5.94
N ASN A 31 -9.77 15.25 -5.49
CA ASN A 31 -10.63 14.90 -4.37
C ASN A 31 -9.91 14.03 -3.35
N LYS A 32 -9.52 14.63 -2.24
CA LYS A 32 -8.83 13.96 -1.12
C LYS A 32 -9.62 12.76 -0.60
N GLU A 33 -10.93 12.91 -0.40
CA GLU A 33 -11.81 11.85 0.12
C GLU A 33 -11.84 10.62 -0.81
N ALA A 34 -11.73 10.82 -2.13
CA ALA A 34 -11.63 9.70 -3.07
C ALA A 34 -10.30 8.94 -2.93
N LEU A 35 -9.19 9.64 -2.67
CA LEU A 35 -7.90 9.00 -2.39
C LEU A 35 -7.91 8.23 -1.06
N GLU A 36 -8.56 8.78 -0.04
CA GLU A 36 -8.75 8.11 1.25
C GLU A 36 -9.57 6.82 1.08
N CYS A 37 -10.63 6.87 0.26
CA CYS A 37 -11.41 5.69 -0.09
C CYS A 37 -10.60 4.66 -0.89
N LEU A 38 -9.79 5.09 -1.85
CA LEU A 38 -8.89 4.21 -2.61
C LEU A 38 -7.88 3.53 -1.69
N LEU A 39 -7.34 4.26 -0.72
CA LEU A 39 -6.43 3.72 0.28
C LEU A 39 -7.13 2.67 1.17
N ASP A 40 -8.35 2.97 1.66
CA ASP A 40 -9.15 2.05 2.47
C ASP A 40 -9.48 0.76 1.70
N LEU A 41 -9.98 0.88 0.46
CA LEU A 41 -10.29 -0.28 -0.37
C LEU A 41 -9.04 -1.06 -0.76
N GLY A 42 -7.96 -0.39 -1.11
CA GLY A 42 -6.67 -1.01 -1.42
C GLY A 42 -6.11 -1.80 -0.25
N SER A 43 -6.22 -1.26 0.97
CA SER A 43 -5.82 -1.94 2.20
C SER A 43 -6.66 -3.20 2.45
N LYS A 44 -7.98 -3.12 2.29
CA LYS A 44 -8.90 -4.26 2.41
C LYS A 44 -8.63 -5.36 1.38
N ASP A 45 -8.14 -4.97 0.21
CA ASP A 45 -7.77 -5.88 -0.87
C ASP A 45 -6.29 -6.34 -0.80
N ASN A 46 -5.54 -5.95 0.25
CA ASN A 46 -4.11 -6.21 0.42
C ASN A 46 -3.24 -5.72 -0.76
N ASN A 47 -3.71 -4.71 -1.49
CA ASN A 47 -2.98 -4.11 -2.60
C ASN A 47 -2.08 -2.98 -2.10
N TYR A 48 -1.01 -3.34 -1.41
CA TYR A 48 -0.13 -2.40 -0.72
C TYR A 48 0.68 -1.52 -1.68
N GLU A 49 0.99 -2.00 -2.87
CA GLU A 49 1.64 -1.20 -3.91
C GLU A 49 0.73 -0.05 -4.39
N ALA A 50 -0.57 -0.31 -4.58
CA ALA A 50 -1.53 0.74 -4.89
C ALA A 50 -1.72 1.71 -3.72
N CYS A 51 -1.78 1.19 -2.48
CA CYS A 51 -1.84 2.02 -1.27
C CYS A 51 -0.65 2.98 -1.17
N TYR A 52 0.56 2.53 -1.56
CA TYR A 52 1.75 3.37 -1.60
C TYR A 52 1.57 4.59 -2.54
N GLU A 53 1.06 4.36 -3.74
CA GLU A 53 0.82 5.45 -4.68
C GLU A 53 -0.32 6.39 -4.22
N TYR A 54 -1.37 5.85 -3.61
CA TYR A 54 -2.46 6.67 -3.06
C TYR A 54 -2.00 7.55 -1.90
N LEU A 55 -1.22 7.00 -0.98
CA LEU A 55 -0.63 7.78 0.12
C LEU A 55 0.31 8.88 -0.40
N LYS A 56 1.12 8.56 -1.41
CA LYS A 56 2.00 9.54 -2.05
C LYS A 56 1.24 10.70 -2.70
N ARG A 57 0.08 10.41 -3.31
CA ARG A 57 -0.81 11.44 -3.87
C ARG A 57 -1.46 12.26 -2.77
N LEU A 58 -1.91 11.62 -1.68
CA LEU A 58 -2.46 12.32 -0.50
C LEU A 58 -1.46 13.29 0.12
N MET A 59 -0.21 12.88 0.31
CA MET A 59 0.85 13.75 0.85
C MET A 59 1.10 14.99 -0.03
N LYS A 60 0.93 14.88 -1.35
CA LYS A 60 1.05 16.02 -2.27
C LYS A 60 -0.13 17.01 -2.21
N MET A 61 -1.24 16.64 -1.60
CA MET A 61 -2.41 17.50 -1.42
C MET A 61 -2.33 18.38 -0.16
N ASP A 62 -1.13 18.67 0.33
CA ASP A 62 -0.88 19.49 1.53
C ASP A 62 -1.40 18.88 2.84
N THR A 63 -1.43 17.55 2.88
CA THR A 63 -1.87 16.76 4.05
C THR A 63 -0.72 16.01 4.71
N GLU A 64 0.52 16.40 4.43
CA GLU A 64 1.74 15.73 4.91
C GLU A 64 1.81 15.66 6.44
N ASN A 65 1.23 16.66 7.11
CA ASN A 65 1.25 16.76 8.57
C ASN A 65 0.05 16.08 9.24
N GLU A 66 -0.86 15.49 8.49
CA GLU A 66 -1.97 14.75 9.09
C GLU A 66 -1.46 13.45 9.71
N PHE A 67 -1.70 13.32 11.00
CA PHE A 67 -1.23 12.20 11.83
C PHE A 67 -1.57 10.83 11.23
N TRP A 68 -2.80 10.64 10.76
CA TRP A 68 -3.24 9.35 10.24
C TRP A 68 -2.53 8.96 8.94
N ILE A 69 -2.15 9.93 8.09
CA ILE A 69 -1.38 9.68 6.87
C ILE A 69 0.02 9.20 7.24
N GLN A 70 0.66 9.83 8.21
CA GLN A 70 1.98 9.41 8.67
C GLN A 70 1.96 8.02 9.30
N GLN A 71 0.90 7.70 10.09
CA GLN A 71 0.72 6.37 10.65
C GLN A 71 0.46 5.33 9.55
N ALA A 72 -0.42 5.63 8.59
CA ALA A 72 -0.68 4.75 7.46
C ALA A 72 0.59 4.51 6.63
N TRP A 73 1.42 5.55 6.46
CA TRP A 73 2.71 5.45 5.78
C TRP A 73 3.67 4.51 6.51
N ALA A 74 3.81 4.67 7.83
CA ALA A 74 4.64 3.80 8.65
C ALA A 74 4.15 2.34 8.60
N THR A 75 2.84 2.12 8.72
CA THR A 75 2.23 0.79 8.66
C THR A 75 2.38 0.15 7.27
N LEU A 76 2.29 0.95 6.21
CA LEU A 76 2.48 0.46 4.85
C LEU A 76 3.89 -0.09 4.62
N HIS A 77 4.92 0.56 5.18
CA HIS A 77 6.30 0.05 5.09
C HIS A 77 6.48 -1.29 5.80
N PHE A 78 5.67 -1.59 6.84
CA PHE A 78 5.60 -2.93 7.41
C PHE A 78 5.12 -3.97 6.39
N TYR A 79 4.00 -3.70 5.71
CA TYR A 79 3.44 -4.62 4.70
C TYR A 79 4.33 -4.76 3.46
N LEU A 80 5.14 -3.75 3.15
CA LEU A 80 6.15 -3.78 2.08
C LEU A 80 7.46 -4.46 2.51
N ASN A 81 7.52 -5.02 3.74
CA ASN A 81 8.69 -5.67 4.31
C ASN A 81 9.93 -4.77 4.36
N GLN A 82 9.74 -3.54 4.82
CA GLN A 82 10.78 -2.52 4.99
C GLN A 82 10.93 -2.14 6.48
N PRO A 83 11.51 -3.03 7.33
CA PRO A 83 11.49 -2.88 8.78
C PRO A 83 12.17 -1.61 9.30
N GLU A 84 13.30 -1.26 8.73
CA GLU A 84 14.11 -0.12 9.17
C GLU A 84 13.36 1.20 8.94
N GLU A 85 12.76 1.36 7.78
CA GLU A 85 11.98 2.54 7.44
C GLU A 85 10.69 2.60 8.27
N CYS A 86 10.04 1.46 8.48
CA CYS A 86 8.87 1.35 9.34
C CYS A 86 9.18 1.80 10.78
N GLU A 87 10.25 1.28 11.39
CA GLU A 87 10.67 1.69 12.74
C GLU A 87 11.01 3.18 12.81
N ARG A 88 11.76 3.70 11.86
CA ARG A 88 12.13 5.11 11.78
C ARG A 88 10.90 6.03 11.71
N LEU A 89 9.91 5.65 10.92
CA LEU A 89 8.66 6.40 10.78
C LEU A 89 7.83 6.37 12.07
N PHE A 90 7.74 5.24 12.76
CA PHE A 90 7.07 5.17 14.07
C PHE A 90 7.79 5.98 15.14
N ASP A 91 9.12 5.99 15.15
CA ASP A 91 9.90 6.81 16.08
C ASP A 91 9.66 8.31 15.83
N ASN A 92 9.62 8.74 14.57
CA ASN A 92 9.26 10.11 14.21
C ASN A 92 7.83 10.47 14.64
N LEU A 93 6.88 9.57 14.43
CA LEU A 93 5.48 9.74 14.87
C LEU A 93 5.40 9.88 16.40
N THR A 94 6.12 9.06 17.11
CA THR A 94 6.21 9.12 18.59
C THR A 94 6.77 10.46 19.05
N GLN A 95 7.83 10.96 18.40
CA GLN A 95 8.40 12.27 18.71
C GLN A 95 7.43 13.40 18.39
N TYR A 96 6.75 13.36 17.25
CA TYR A 96 5.76 14.35 16.85
C TYR A 96 4.62 14.46 17.87
N ILE A 97 4.06 13.33 18.32
CA ILE A 97 2.95 13.33 19.28
C ILE A 97 3.39 13.82 20.66
N ARG A 98 4.62 13.54 21.07
CA ARG A 98 5.16 14.10 22.33
C ARG A 98 5.25 15.62 22.31
N THR A 99 5.40 16.22 21.14
CA THR A 99 5.44 17.69 20.99
C THR A 99 4.04 18.31 20.80
N THR A 100 3.08 17.54 20.29
CA THR A 100 1.68 17.94 20.18
C THR A 100 0.95 17.46 21.44
N GLN A 101 0.16 18.30 22.10
CA GLN A 101 -0.49 17.97 23.38
C GLN A 101 -1.58 16.89 23.31
N ASP A 102 -1.86 16.32 22.14
CA ASP A 102 -2.82 15.24 21.97
C ASP A 102 -2.18 13.86 22.18
N SER A 103 -2.10 13.47 23.46
CA SER A 103 -1.57 12.16 23.84
C SER A 103 -2.52 10.99 23.58
N THR A 104 -3.80 11.24 23.25
CA THR A 104 -4.81 10.19 23.11
C THR A 104 -4.48 9.23 22.00
N LEU A 105 -4.23 9.73 20.79
CA LEU A 105 -3.88 8.90 19.63
C LEU A 105 -2.61 8.08 19.84
N TYR A 106 -1.66 8.61 20.60
CA TYR A 106 -0.43 7.88 20.94
C TYR A 106 -0.73 6.57 21.68
N TRP A 107 -1.53 6.64 22.74
CA TRP A 107 -1.84 5.48 23.57
C TRP A 107 -2.81 4.51 22.92
N TYR A 108 -3.80 5.02 22.16
CA TYR A 108 -4.83 4.18 21.56
C TYR A 108 -4.42 3.50 20.27
N GLN A 109 -3.49 4.06 19.51
CA GLN A 109 -3.15 3.59 18.16
C GLN A 109 -1.65 3.43 17.92
N VAL A 110 -0.83 4.45 18.16
CA VAL A 110 0.58 4.43 17.72
C VAL A 110 1.38 3.40 18.48
N LEU A 111 1.38 3.49 19.79
CA LEU A 111 2.21 2.61 20.63
C LEU A 111 1.81 1.13 20.54
N PRO A 112 0.51 0.77 20.58
CA PRO A 112 0.10 -0.63 20.36
C PRO A 112 0.49 -1.16 19.00
N ASN A 113 0.25 -0.39 17.92
CA ASN A 113 0.62 -0.81 16.57
C ASN A 113 2.14 -0.95 16.40
N GLN A 114 2.92 -0.02 16.97
CA GLN A 114 4.38 -0.11 16.99
C GLN A 114 4.85 -1.38 17.71
N ALA A 115 4.26 -1.71 18.87
CA ALA A 115 4.59 -2.91 19.61
C ALA A 115 4.31 -4.19 18.81
N ASP A 116 3.14 -4.28 18.17
CA ASP A 116 2.77 -5.42 17.33
C ASP A 116 3.75 -5.60 16.16
N ILE A 117 4.04 -4.53 15.43
CA ILE A 117 4.98 -4.53 14.29
C ILE A 117 6.40 -4.95 14.72
N ILE A 118 6.88 -4.40 15.82
CA ILE A 118 8.20 -4.74 16.37
C ILE A 118 8.27 -6.22 16.79
N SER A 119 7.18 -6.75 17.37
CA SER A 119 7.05 -8.17 17.68
C SER A 119 7.12 -9.03 16.42
N ASP A 120 6.43 -8.64 15.35
CA ASP A 120 6.43 -9.38 14.08
C ASP A 120 7.81 -9.38 13.41
N TYR A 121 8.65 -8.39 13.69
CA TYR A 121 10.07 -8.38 13.32
C TYR A 121 10.99 -9.18 14.26
N GLY A 122 10.43 -9.94 15.20
CA GLY A 122 11.20 -10.78 16.12
C GLY A 122 11.81 -10.06 17.31
N LYS A 123 11.51 -8.79 17.55
CA LYS A 123 12.04 -7.97 18.65
C LYS A 123 11.11 -7.99 19.87
N GLN A 124 10.72 -9.20 20.36
CA GLN A 124 9.71 -9.39 21.39
C GLN A 124 9.99 -8.62 22.69
N ALA A 125 11.26 -8.53 23.13
CA ALA A 125 11.59 -7.82 24.35
C ALA A 125 11.21 -6.32 24.28
N LYS A 126 11.50 -5.65 23.17
CA LYS A 126 11.10 -4.25 22.93
C LYS A 126 9.58 -4.13 22.80
N ALA A 127 8.93 -5.08 22.13
CA ALA A 127 7.48 -5.11 21.98
C ALA A 127 6.76 -5.24 23.34
N ILE A 128 7.27 -6.11 24.23
CA ILE A 128 6.77 -6.28 25.59
C ILE A 128 6.88 -4.95 26.36
N GLU A 129 8.05 -4.30 26.33
CA GLU A 129 8.27 -3.02 27.00
C GLU A 129 7.26 -1.95 26.53
N LEU A 130 7.04 -1.82 25.22
CA LEU A 130 6.09 -0.87 24.67
C LEU A 130 4.65 -1.22 25.08
N GLN A 131 4.29 -2.50 25.03
CA GLN A 131 2.94 -2.94 25.38
C GLN A 131 2.65 -2.84 26.88
N GLU A 132 3.65 -2.98 27.74
CA GLU A 132 3.53 -2.71 29.19
C GLU A 132 3.27 -1.23 29.46
N GLN A 133 3.86 -0.32 28.68
CA GLN A 133 3.54 1.11 28.78
C GLN A 133 2.07 1.36 28.43
N VAL A 134 1.56 0.72 27.35
CA VAL A 134 0.13 0.79 26.96
C VAL A 134 -0.76 0.28 28.10
N LEU A 135 -0.43 -0.91 28.64
CA LEU A 135 -1.18 -1.51 29.74
C LEU A 135 -1.24 -0.59 30.95
N ASN A 136 -0.09 -0.07 31.39
CA ASN A 136 0.01 0.82 32.55
C ASN A 136 -0.81 2.11 32.35
N HIS A 137 -0.89 2.62 31.12
CA HIS A 137 -1.70 3.79 30.82
C HIS A 137 -3.20 3.54 30.99
N PHE A 138 -3.69 2.33 30.60
CA PHE A 138 -5.12 2.03 30.61
C PHE A 138 -5.64 1.36 31.88
N ILE A 139 -4.80 0.86 32.77
CA ILE A 139 -5.24 0.29 34.06
C ILE A 139 -6.12 1.31 34.80
N GLY A 140 -7.35 0.88 35.15
CA GLY A 140 -8.34 1.69 35.82
C GLY A 140 -9.05 2.73 34.96
N LYS A 141 -8.80 2.78 33.64
CA LYS A 141 -9.43 3.74 32.71
C LYS A 141 -10.27 3.04 31.63
N ASP A 142 -9.78 1.96 31.07
CA ASP A 142 -10.41 1.30 29.92
C ASP A 142 -10.14 -0.22 29.97
N SER A 143 -11.19 -0.99 30.34
CA SER A 143 -11.09 -2.44 30.49
C SER A 143 -10.86 -3.18 29.17
N THR A 144 -11.48 -2.70 28.08
CA THR A 144 -11.28 -3.27 26.73
C THR A 144 -9.82 -3.13 26.30
N LYS A 145 -9.21 -1.96 26.52
CA LYS A 145 -7.78 -1.74 26.19
C LYS A 145 -6.84 -2.53 27.10
N VAL A 146 -7.18 -2.65 28.38
CA VAL A 146 -6.45 -3.53 29.33
C VAL A 146 -6.51 -4.98 28.86
N ALA A 147 -7.68 -5.49 28.49
CA ALA A 147 -7.82 -6.86 27.97
C ALA A 147 -7.03 -7.06 26.69
N SER A 148 -7.11 -6.12 25.75
CA SER A 148 -6.34 -6.15 24.48
C SER A 148 -4.83 -6.12 24.73
N ALA A 149 -4.35 -5.28 25.64
CA ALA A 149 -2.93 -5.20 25.98
C ALA A 149 -2.41 -6.50 26.58
N HIS A 150 -3.20 -7.11 27.46
CA HIS A 150 -2.85 -8.42 28.01
C HIS A 150 -2.85 -9.52 26.94
N ALA A 151 -3.78 -9.49 25.98
CA ALA A 151 -3.79 -10.45 24.87
C ALA A 151 -2.55 -10.31 23.99
N SER A 152 -2.12 -9.09 23.64
CA SER A 152 -0.87 -8.85 22.90
C SER A 152 0.37 -9.31 23.69
N LEU A 153 0.44 -9.01 25.00
CA LEU A 153 1.54 -9.49 25.86
C LEU A 153 1.60 -11.02 25.92
N ALA A 154 0.45 -11.69 26.01
CA ALA A 154 0.39 -13.14 25.97
C ALA A 154 1.01 -13.71 24.68
N ARG A 155 0.71 -13.07 23.52
CA ARG A 155 1.33 -13.42 22.23
C ARG A 155 2.84 -13.25 22.25
N TYR A 156 3.35 -12.13 22.74
CA TYR A 156 4.78 -11.85 22.73
C TYR A 156 5.56 -12.82 23.65
N TYR A 157 5.02 -13.13 24.83
CA TYR A 157 5.59 -14.14 25.73
C TYR A 157 5.54 -15.55 25.13
N LEU A 158 4.47 -15.87 24.42
CA LEU A 158 4.37 -17.15 23.71
C LEU A 158 5.43 -17.29 22.61
N LEU A 159 5.67 -16.22 21.84
CA LEU A 159 6.73 -16.17 20.82
C LEU A 159 8.14 -16.32 21.44
N GLN A 160 8.33 -15.91 22.70
CA GLN A 160 9.56 -16.15 23.46
C GLN A 160 9.61 -17.51 24.15
N ASN A 161 8.60 -18.38 23.96
CA ASN A 161 8.45 -19.63 24.67
C ASN A 161 8.36 -19.50 26.23
N GLN A 162 7.92 -18.32 26.70
CA GLN A 162 7.69 -18.03 28.11
C GLN A 162 6.24 -18.38 28.49
N LEU A 163 5.95 -19.71 28.52
CA LEU A 163 4.58 -20.24 28.61
C LEU A 163 3.83 -19.82 29.87
N LYS A 164 4.53 -19.66 31.02
CA LYS A 164 3.90 -19.22 32.28
C LYS A 164 3.40 -17.78 32.22
N ASP A 165 4.23 -16.89 31.64
CA ASP A 165 3.87 -15.48 31.50
C ASP A 165 2.78 -15.31 30.45
N ALA A 166 2.86 -16.06 29.35
CA ALA A 166 1.80 -16.11 28.35
C ALA A 166 0.46 -16.53 28.97
N GLU A 167 0.42 -17.61 29.77
CA GLU A 167 -0.79 -18.07 30.46
C GLU A 167 -1.33 -17.03 31.45
N LYS A 168 -0.45 -16.42 32.24
CA LYS A 168 -0.82 -15.35 33.17
C LYS A 168 -1.52 -14.21 32.44
N HIS A 169 -0.93 -13.76 31.33
CA HIS A 169 -1.50 -12.65 30.57
C HIS A 169 -2.78 -13.04 29.84
N MET A 170 -2.94 -14.27 29.37
CA MET A 170 -4.20 -14.79 28.85
C MET A 170 -5.32 -14.72 29.89
N LEU A 171 -5.07 -15.20 31.10
CA LEU A 171 -6.06 -15.15 32.20
C LEU A 171 -6.42 -13.70 32.58
N LEU A 172 -5.47 -12.78 32.53
CA LEU A 172 -5.71 -11.36 32.80
C LEU A 172 -6.52 -10.73 31.67
N ALA A 173 -6.28 -11.07 30.41
CA ALA A 173 -7.10 -10.63 29.29
C ALA A 173 -8.56 -11.07 29.47
N GLU A 174 -8.80 -12.33 29.78
CA GLU A 174 -10.16 -12.86 30.04
C GLU A 174 -10.87 -12.17 31.19
N ARG A 175 -10.16 -11.92 32.30
CA ARG A 175 -10.73 -11.26 33.49
C ARG A 175 -11.12 -9.80 33.23
N ASN A 176 -10.38 -9.11 32.39
CA ASN A 176 -10.64 -7.71 32.04
C ASN A 176 -11.55 -7.56 30.81
N ALA A 177 -11.88 -8.65 30.12
CA ALA A 177 -12.74 -8.62 28.96
C ALA A 177 -14.15 -8.18 29.35
N ASP A 178 -14.55 -7.00 28.88
CA ASP A 178 -15.89 -6.47 29.01
C ASP A 178 -16.83 -6.97 27.91
N GLN A 179 -18.03 -6.40 27.83
CA GLN A 179 -19.03 -6.81 26.84
C GLN A 179 -18.57 -6.45 25.41
N GLU A 180 -17.92 -5.31 25.23
CA GLU A 180 -17.41 -4.88 23.93
C GLU A 180 -16.33 -5.83 23.42
N PHE A 181 -15.37 -6.18 24.26
CA PHE A 181 -14.34 -7.17 23.95
C PHE A 181 -14.96 -8.54 23.58
N LYS A 182 -15.92 -9.02 24.39
CA LYS A 182 -16.57 -10.33 24.20
C LYS A 182 -17.45 -10.41 22.97
N THR A 183 -18.01 -9.30 22.51
CA THR A 183 -18.83 -9.26 21.29
C THR A 183 -17.99 -9.06 20.03
N SER A 184 -16.72 -8.68 20.18
CA SER A 184 -15.79 -8.61 19.06
C SER A 184 -15.38 -10.00 18.61
N TRP A 185 -15.91 -10.47 17.48
CA TRP A 185 -15.54 -11.77 16.89
C TRP A 185 -14.02 -11.90 16.63
N ALA A 186 -13.36 -10.78 16.26
CA ALA A 186 -11.93 -10.75 16.04
C ALA A 186 -11.14 -10.99 17.33
N MET A 187 -11.57 -10.38 18.44
CA MET A 187 -10.90 -10.54 19.73
C MET A 187 -11.15 -11.91 20.34
N THR A 188 -12.38 -12.41 20.27
CA THR A 188 -12.71 -13.77 20.76
C THR A 188 -12.00 -14.85 19.93
N GLY A 189 -12.00 -14.75 18.61
CA GLY A 189 -11.26 -15.67 17.74
C GLY A 189 -9.76 -15.65 18.00
N TYR A 190 -9.19 -14.47 18.21
CA TYR A 190 -7.79 -14.30 18.58
C TYR A 190 -7.45 -14.98 19.92
N MET A 191 -8.31 -14.79 20.94
CA MET A 191 -8.12 -15.42 22.26
C MET A 191 -8.20 -16.95 22.19
N GLU A 192 -9.16 -17.51 21.44
CA GLU A 192 -9.27 -18.98 21.26
C GLU A 192 -8.05 -19.55 20.51
N LEU A 193 -7.55 -18.85 19.50
CA LEU A 193 -6.31 -19.23 18.81
C LEU A 193 -5.13 -19.28 19.81
N MET A 194 -4.96 -18.22 20.61
CA MET A 194 -3.87 -18.15 21.59
C MET A 194 -3.94 -19.25 22.65
N LYS A 195 -5.15 -19.56 23.14
CA LYS A 195 -5.39 -20.69 24.05
C LYS A 195 -4.97 -22.02 23.44
N SER A 196 -5.40 -22.29 22.21
CA SER A 196 -5.06 -23.53 21.50
C SER A 196 -3.55 -23.68 21.31
N ILE A 197 -2.86 -22.59 20.94
CA ILE A 197 -1.39 -22.60 20.79
C ILE A 197 -0.72 -22.83 22.16
N LEU A 198 -1.17 -22.16 23.21
CA LEU A 198 -0.61 -22.30 24.57
C LEU A 198 -0.80 -23.73 25.10
N ASN A 199 -1.98 -24.31 24.96
CA ASN A 199 -2.28 -25.70 25.36
C ASN A 199 -1.42 -26.69 24.60
N TYR A 200 -1.26 -26.52 23.28
CA TYR A 200 -0.36 -27.37 22.52
C TYR A 200 1.10 -27.22 23.00
N ALA A 201 1.55 -25.99 23.21
CA ALA A 201 2.92 -25.75 23.69
C ALA A 201 3.20 -26.41 25.03
N LYS A 202 2.23 -26.40 25.96
CA LYS A 202 2.32 -26.98 27.30
C LYS A 202 2.20 -28.51 27.31
N ASN A 203 1.19 -29.03 26.64
CA ASN A 203 0.74 -30.42 26.81
C ASN A 203 1.13 -31.34 25.64
N LYS A 204 1.62 -30.75 24.54
CA LYS A 204 1.84 -31.45 23.25
C LYS A 204 0.59 -32.20 22.74
N ARG A 205 -0.58 -31.75 23.16
CA ARG A 205 -1.89 -32.31 22.77
C ARG A 205 -2.75 -31.18 22.22
N ILE A 206 -3.50 -31.50 21.18
CA ILE A 206 -4.52 -30.63 20.63
C ILE A 206 -5.83 -30.98 21.34
N ASP A 207 -6.44 -29.99 22.00
CA ASP A 207 -7.83 -30.13 22.44
C ASP A 207 -8.73 -30.06 21.20
N MET A 208 -9.49 -31.13 20.95
CA MET A 208 -10.31 -31.25 19.74
C MET A 208 -11.44 -30.22 19.69
N MET A 209 -11.93 -29.77 20.84
CA MET A 209 -12.98 -28.77 20.90
C MET A 209 -12.44 -27.36 20.65
N GLU A 210 -11.30 -27.01 21.25
CA GLU A 210 -10.57 -25.77 20.96
C GLU A 210 -10.12 -25.72 19.50
N TRP A 211 -9.63 -26.86 18.96
CA TRP A 211 -9.25 -26.97 17.57
C TRP A 211 -10.45 -26.82 16.62
N ALA A 212 -11.61 -27.38 16.97
CA ALA A 212 -12.85 -27.21 16.19
C ALA A 212 -13.31 -25.75 16.18
N ASN A 213 -13.24 -25.06 17.33
CA ASN A 213 -13.57 -23.62 17.42
C ASN A 213 -12.61 -22.78 16.58
N PHE A 214 -11.31 -23.09 16.66
CA PHE A 214 -10.30 -22.44 15.82
C PHE A 214 -10.50 -22.75 14.34
N ALA A 215 -10.76 -24.01 13.96
CA ALA A 215 -11.01 -24.40 12.58
C ALA A 215 -12.26 -23.71 12.00
N ASN A 216 -13.32 -23.56 12.79
CA ASN A 216 -14.51 -22.83 12.41
C ASN A 216 -14.23 -21.34 12.18
N SER A 217 -13.45 -20.71 13.10
CA SER A 217 -13.03 -19.31 12.92
C SER A 217 -12.10 -19.11 11.72
N LEU A 218 -11.25 -20.10 11.41
CA LEU A 218 -10.42 -20.11 10.21
C LEU A 218 -11.25 -20.29 8.94
N GLN A 219 -12.30 -21.11 8.99
CA GLN A 219 -13.15 -21.36 7.82
C GLN A 219 -13.95 -20.12 7.44
N GLU A 220 -14.47 -19.38 8.42
CA GLU A 220 -15.06 -18.08 8.18
C GLU A 220 -14.03 -17.08 7.61
N ASN A 221 -12.82 -17.07 8.15
CA ASN A 221 -11.74 -16.25 7.63
C ASN A 221 -11.19 -16.75 6.28
N ALA A 222 -11.22 -18.06 6.01
CA ALA A 222 -10.75 -18.63 4.74
C ALA A 222 -11.62 -18.22 3.56
N SER A 223 -12.94 -18.15 3.73
CA SER A 223 -13.85 -17.67 2.68
C SER A 223 -13.61 -16.17 2.39
N ILE A 224 -13.37 -15.36 3.43
CA ILE A 224 -13.00 -13.96 3.31
C ILE A 224 -11.61 -13.83 2.64
N LYS A 225 -10.65 -14.65 3.08
CA LYS A 225 -9.30 -14.66 2.52
C LYS A 225 -9.27 -15.11 1.07
N GLN A 226 -10.10 -16.10 0.70
CA GLN A 226 -10.24 -16.52 -0.69
C GLN A 226 -10.85 -15.41 -1.53
N ALA A 227 -11.93 -14.76 -1.07
CA ALA A 227 -12.53 -13.63 -1.76
C ALA A 227 -11.54 -12.46 -1.94
N ILE A 228 -10.70 -12.18 -0.93
CA ILE A 228 -9.63 -11.18 -0.99
C ILE A 228 -8.56 -11.59 -2.01
N THR A 229 -8.17 -12.88 -2.04
CA THR A 229 -7.17 -13.39 -2.98
C THR A 229 -7.66 -13.31 -4.42
N ASP A 230 -8.92 -13.74 -4.67
CA ASP A 230 -9.55 -13.67 -5.98
C ASP A 230 -9.66 -12.23 -6.48
N ALA A 231 -9.98 -11.29 -5.58
CA ALA A 231 -10.03 -9.88 -5.88
C ALA A 231 -8.64 -9.27 -6.16
N LYS A 232 -7.61 -9.73 -5.45
CA LYS A 232 -6.22 -9.32 -5.67
C LYS A 232 -5.72 -9.80 -7.03
N GLU A 233 -6.01 -11.05 -7.40
CA GLU A 233 -5.66 -11.60 -8.71
C GLU A 233 -6.32 -10.84 -9.85
N GLU A 234 -7.63 -10.53 -9.72
CA GLU A 234 -8.37 -9.77 -10.73
C GLU A 234 -7.85 -8.33 -10.83
N ASN A 235 -7.54 -7.68 -9.70
CA ASN A 235 -6.97 -6.33 -9.72
C ASN A 235 -5.56 -6.32 -10.36
N ASN A 236 -4.72 -7.29 -10.02
CA ASN A 236 -3.40 -7.45 -10.66
C ASN A 236 -3.52 -7.67 -12.17
N ARG A 237 -4.48 -8.48 -12.61
CA ARG A 237 -4.75 -8.69 -14.02
C ARG A 237 -5.14 -7.39 -14.72
N LEU A 238 -6.02 -6.59 -14.13
CA LEU A 238 -6.44 -5.30 -14.68
C LEU A 238 -5.29 -4.29 -14.72
N LEU A 239 -4.42 -4.27 -13.69
CA LEU A 239 -3.21 -3.44 -13.69
C LEU A 239 -2.24 -3.85 -14.79
N ILE A 240 -2.05 -5.15 -15.00
CA ILE A 240 -1.22 -5.68 -16.09
C ILE A 240 -1.81 -5.28 -17.44
N GLU A 241 -3.12 -5.44 -17.65
CA GLU A 241 -3.79 -5.04 -18.88
C GLU A 241 -3.65 -3.54 -19.14
N ARG A 242 -3.83 -2.70 -18.11
CA ARG A 242 -3.67 -1.25 -18.21
C ARG A 242 -2.23 -0.85 -18.54
N ASN A 243 -1.27 -1.45 -17.85
CA ASN A 243 0.14 -1.21 -18.13
C ASN A 243 0.54 -1.68 -19.54
N LEU A 244 0.00 -2.80 -19.97
CA LEU A 244 0.21 -3.30 -21.33
C LEU A 244 -0.35 -2.34 -22.39
N LYS A 245 -1.58 -1.84 -22.21
CA LYS A 245 -2.18 -0.82 -23.08
C LYS A 245 -1.33 0.45 -23.14
N LEU A 246 -0.91 0.97 -21.99
CA LEU A 246 -0.04 2.15 -21.92
C LEU A 246 1.31 1.91 -22.62
N THR A 247 1.86 0.72 -22.45
CA THR A 247 3.12 0.34 -23.12
C THR A 247 2.95 0.27 -24.64
N ILE A 248 1.85 -0.32 -25.11
CA ILE A 248 1.52 -0.41 -26.53
C ILE A 248 1.30 1.00 -27.12
N GLU A 249 0.57 1.87 -26.43
CA GLU A 249 0.36 3.26 -26.87
C GLU A 249 1.69 4.02 -26.94
N LYS A 250 2.54 3.87 -25.92
CA LYS A 250 3.87 4.48 -25.89
C LYS A 250 4.75 3.98 -27.06
N GLN A 251 4.76 2.67 -27.31
CA GLN A 251 5.48 2.10 -28.44
C GLN A 251 4.93 2.59 -29.77
N ARG A 252 3.61 2.65 -29.93
CA ARG A 252 2.96 3.20 -31.14
C ARG A 252 3.37 4.65 -31.38
N THR A 253 3.37 5.47 -30.36
CA THR A 253 3.81 6.85 -30.43
C THR A 253 5.29 6.95 -30.81
N GLN A 254 6.16 6.13 -30.24
CA GLN A 254 7.57 6.08 -30.60
C GLN A 254 7.78 5.68 -32.08
N ILE A 255 7.04 4.70 -32.57
CA ILE A 255 7.08 4.27 -33.98
C ILE A 255 6.67 5.42 -34.89
N ILE A 256 5.60 6.15 -34.56
CA ILE A 256 5.17 7.31 -35.34
C ILE A 256 6.27 8.38 -35.39
N PHE A 257 6.92 8.69 -34.26
CA PHE A 257 8.05 9.63 -34.23
C PHE A 257 9.22 9.17 -35.08
N ILE A 258 9.53 7.87 -35.10
CA ILE A 258 10.59 7.30 -35.97
C ILE A 258 10.24 7.49 -37.45
N TYR A 259 9.00 7.22 -37.86
CA TYR A 259 8.57 7.43 -39.24
C TYR A 259 8.62 8.90 -39.66
N ILE A 260 8.21 9.82 -38.78
CA ILE A 260 8.33 11.26 -39.00
C ILE A 260 9.81 11.67 -39.19
N ALA A 261 10.69 11.17 -38.32
CA ALA A 261 12.12 11.46 -38.39
C ALA A 261 12.74 10.94 -39.71
N ILE A 262 12.40 9.71 -40.12
CA ILE A 262 12.85 9.13 -41.41
C ILE A 262 12.33 9.99 -42.57
N GLY A 263 11.05 10.38 -42.56
CA GLY A 263 10.47 11.25 -43.56
C GLY A 263 11.20 12.59 -43.67
N LEU A 264 11.54 13.21 -42.55
CA LEU A 264 12.31 14.46 -42.54
C LEU A 264 13.71 14.28 -43.13
N VAL A 265 14.41 13.16 -42.80
CA VAL A 265 15.73 12.87 -43.36
C VAL A 265 15.67 12.70 -44.89
N VAL A 266 14.63 12.03 -45.42
CA VAL A 266 14.43 11.84 -46.85
C VAL A 266 14.17 13.18 -47.54
N ILE A 267 13.34 14.07 -46.95
CA ILE A 267 13.06 15.40 -47.48
C ILE A 267 14.33 16.25 -47.53
N ILE A 268 15.09 16.26 -46.41
CA ILE A 268 16.33 17.05 -46.31
C ILE A 268 17.34 16.51 -47.33
N GLY A 269 17.50 15.18 -47.47
CA GLY A 269 18.38 14.54 -48.46
C GLY A 269 17.95 14.89 -49.88
N GLY A 270 16.67 14.84 -50.19
CA GLY A 270 16.11 15.23 -51.49
C GLY A 270 16.37 16.70 -51.83
N LEU A 271 16.18 17.61 -50.87
CA LEU A 271 16.48 19.03 -51.02
C LEU A 271 17.97 19.28 -51.23
N ALA A 272 18.83 18.64 -50.46
CA ALA A 272 20.28 18.76 -50.63
C ALA A 272 20.74 18.24 -52.02
N PHE A 273 20.17 17.12 -52.47
CA PHE A 273 20.42 16.58 -53.81
C PHE A 273 19.94 17.55 -54.89
N TYR A 274 18.75 18.12 -54.77
CA TYR A 274 18.21 19.08 -55.69
C TYR A 274 19.08 20.35 -55.78
N ILE A 275 19.50 20.90 -54.67
CA ILE A 275 20.38 22.07 -54.61
C ILE A 275 21.71 21.75 -55.28
N ARG A 276 22.29 20.55 -55.06
CA ARG A 276 23.56 20.14 -55.69
C ARG A 276 23.41 19.96 -57.21
N MET A 277 22.30 19.39 -57.67
CA MET A 277 22.01 19.28 -59.09
C MET A 277 21.87 20.66 -59.75
N ARG A 278 21.12 21.56 -59.10
CA ARG A 278 20.94 22.91 -59.58
C ARG A 278 22.26 23.71 -59.66
N LYS A 279 23.12 23.52 -58.65
CA LYS A 279 24.46 24.15 -58.66
C LYS A 279 25.31 23.64 -59.84
N ARG A 280 25.34 22.34 -60.10
CA ARG A 280 26.06 21.76 -61.27
C ARG A 280 25.53 22.32 -62.58
N GLN A 281 24.22 22.40 -62.75
CA GLN A 281 23.61 22.99 -63.98
C GLN A 281 23.95 24.48 -64.16
N MET A 282 24.11 25.22 -63.06
CA MET A 282 24.53 26.61 -63.14
C MET A 282 26.02 26.72 -63.50
N GLU A 283 26.87 25.87 -62.91
CA GLU A 283 28.30 25.80 -63.26
C GLU A 283 28.52 25.43 -64.73
N GLU A 284 27.78 24.44 -65.25
CA GLU A 284 27.82 24.07 -66.68
C GLU A 284 27.40 25.22 -67.59
N LYS A 285 26.37 25.97 -67.25
CA LYS A 285 25.91 27.13 -68.02
C LYS A 285 26.88 28.30 -67.93
N GLU A 286 27.56 28.50 -66.79
CA GLU A 286 28.63 29.52 -66.67
C GLU A 286 29.82 29.17 -67.54
N GLU A 287 30.24 27.90 -67.60
CA GLU A 287 31.30 27.42 -68.48
C GLU A 287 30.94 27.58 -69.97
N GLU A 288 29.69 27.26 -70.36
CA GLU A 288 29.19 27.49 -71.72
C GLU A 288 29.18 28.99 -72.07
N LEU A 289 28.79 29.85 -71.13
CA LEU A 289 28.78 31.30 -71.34
C LEU A 289 30.17 31.90 -71.42
N GLU A 290 31.14 31.38 -70.64
CA GLU A 290 32.57 31.79 -70.77
C GLU A 290 33.18 31.33 -72.10
N ALA A 291 32.90 30.09 -72.53
CA ALA A 291 33.32 29.61 -73.82
C ALA A 291 32.77 30.44 -75.00
N LEU A 292 31.48 30.81 -74.95
CA LEU A 292 30.86 31.71 -75.90
C LEU A 292 31.46 33.13 -75.87
N ARG A 293 31.81 33.67 -74.73
CA ARG A 293 32.47 34.98 -74.57
C ARG A 293 33.88 34.93 -75.20
N GLN A 294 34.61 33.87 -75.03
CA GLN A 294 35.95 33.73 -75.68
C GLN A 294 35.83 33.70 -77.21
N LEU A 295 34.84 33.00 -77.76
CA LEU A 295 34.59 32.94 -79.20
C LEU A 295 34.15 34.28 -79.83
N VAL A 296 33.60 35.22 -79.07
CA VAL A 296 33.14 36.55 -79.57
C VAL A 296 34.23 37.61 -79.45
N THR A 297 35.28 37.33 -78.63
CA THR A 297 36.42 38.23 -78.43
C THR A 297 37.66 37.94 -79.33
N GLU A 298 37.66 36.83 -80.09
CA GLU A 298 38.53 36.57 -81.23
C GLU A 298 37.91 37.15 -82.55
#